data_4dfb1eb1b6fd60ae9151fbe2c89ba000
#
_entry.id   4dfb1eb1b6fd60ae9151fbe2c89ba000
#
_cell.length_a   1.000
_cell.length_b   1.000
_cell.length_c   1.000
_cell.angle_alpha   90.00
_cell.angle_beta   90.00
_cell.angle_gamma   90.00
#
_symmetry.space_group_name_H-M   'P 1'
#
loop_
_entity.id
_entity.type
_entity.pdbx_description
1 polymer ?
#
loop_
_entity_poly.entity_id
_entity_poly.type
_entity_poly.pdbx_seq_one_letter_code
_entity_poly.pdbx_strand_id
1 'polypeptide(L)'
;VKQFIVGSIVLVLVLFGWGDRSFGEGAQEPRGELRVVDKSPLNWASITYNVFEHLITLDKDGKLVPRLATGWQWLDDRTLEVTLRHGVIFHNGEVFDAEIVKLNWDEQRRLEQPFRSGNFMNFKPGARLEIIDPYTVRFVFPEPDGGAVAKLTIMHIGNRQFYGEMGWGEKSW
;
A
#
# COMPACT_ATOMS: atom_id res chain seq x y z
N VAL A 1 -70.85 42.70 1.00
CA VAL A 1 -70.16 41.87 2.00
C VAL A 1 -69.37 40.81 1.23
N LYS A 2 -68.06 41.00 1.08
CA LYS A 2 -67.15 40.00 0.45
C LYS A 2 -66.39 39.30 1.56
N GLN A 3 -66.60 38.00 1.71
CA GLN A 3 -65.82 37.14 2.57
C GLN A 3 -64.51 36.76 1.83
N PHE A 4 -63.38 37.06 2.45
CA PHE A 4 -62.09 36.54 2.05
C PHE A 4 -61.82 35.18 2.75
N ILE A 5 -61.65 34.12 1.95
CA ILE A 5 -61.24 32.84 2.43
C ILE A 5 -59.70 32.87 2.45
N VAL A 6 -59.13 32.84 3.63
CA VAL A 6 -57.71 32.70 3.84
C VAL A 6 -57.41 31.20 3.79
N GLY A 7 -56.82 30.75 2.68
CA GLY A 7 -56.33 29.38 2.56
C GLY A 7 -54.98 29.22 3.27
N SER A 8 -54.99 28.43 4.34
CA SER A 8 -53.73 28.01 5.01
C SER A 8 -53.01 26.99 4.14
N ILE A 9 -51.84 27.38 3.62
CA ILE A 9 -50.93 26.47 2.98
C ILE A 9 -50.13 25.77 4.08
N VAL A 10 -50.42 24.49 4.30
CA VAL A 10 -49.60 23.64 5.16
C VAL A 10 -48.40 23.19 4.35
N LEU A 11 -47.25 23.76 4.64
CA LEU A 11 -45.96 23.35 4.06
C LEU A 11 -45.48 22.08 4.77
N VAL A 12 -45.68 20.92 4.17
CA VAL A 12 -45.08 19.66 4.67
C VAL A 12 -43.60 19.63 4.26
N LEU A 13 -42.74 20.01 5.19
CA LEU A 13 -41.31 19.79 5.07
C LEU A 13 -41.02 18.28 5.25
N VAL A 14 -40.88 17.57 4.16
CA VAL A 14 -40.28 16.22 4.18
C VAL A 14 -38.81 16.38 4.42
N LEU A 15 -38.38 16.28 5.67
CA LEU A 15 -36.98 16.13 6.02
C LEU A 15 -36.52 14.74 5.56
N PHE A 16 -35.90 14.69 4.38
CA PHE A 16 -35.07 13.56 4.06
C PHE A 16 -33.92 13.56 5.05
N GLY A 17 -34.02 12.73 6.07
CA GLY A 17 -32.93 12.39 6.94
C GLY A 17 -31.85 11.72 6.09
N TRP A 18 -30.78 12.43 5.84
CA TRP A 18 -29.54 11.82 5.47
C TRP A 18 -29.08 11.00 6.67
N GLY A 19 -29.38 9.70 6.60
CA GLY A 19 -28.82 8.77 7.55
C GLY A 19 -27.31 8.79 7.37
N ASP A 20 -26.64 9.45 8.30
CA ASP A 20 -25.23 9.19 8.57
C ASP A 20 -25.13 7.67 8.79
N ARG A 21 -24.62 6.96 7.79
CA ARG A 21 -24.11 5.63 8.01
C ARG A 21 -22.83 5.80 8.80
N SER A 22 -22.97 5.97 10.10
CA SER A 22 -21.87 5.79 11.03
C SER A 22 -21.36 4.36 10.85
N PHE A 23 -20.26 4.23 10.15
CA PHE A 23 -19.49 3.01 10.13
C PHE A 23 -19.06 2.71 11.56
N GLY A 24 -19.63 1.64 12.14
CA GLY A 24 -19.07 0.99 13.30
C GLY A 24 -19.23 1.68 14.64
N GLU A 25 -20.48 1.93 15.06
CA GLU A 25 -20.77 2.02 16.49
C GLU A 25 -20.49 0.67 17.13
N GLY A 26 -19.29 0.50 17.72
CA GLY A 26 -18.89 -0.71 18.41
C GLY A 26 -17.43 -1.13 18.30
N ALA A 27 -16.64 -0.55 17.43
CA ALA A 27 -15.21 -0.77 17.43
C ALA A 27 -14.61 -0.02 18.64
N GLN A 28 -14.42 -0.73 19.75
CA GLN A 28 -13.65 -0.22 20.88
C GLN A 28 -12.25 0.14 20.35
N GLU A 29 -11.84 1.38 20.56
CA GLU A 29 -10.43 1.74 20.29
C GLU A 29 -9.51 0.78 21.03
N PRO A 30 -8.49 0.24 20.35
CA PRO A 30 -7.55 -0.67 21.00
C PRO A 30 -6.93 0.04 22.21
N ARG A 31 -7.12 -0.50 23.40
CA ARG A 31 -6.57 0.04 24.64
C ARG A 31 -5.56 -0.94 25.19
N GLY A 32 -4.40 -0.43 25.55
CA GLY A 32 -3.36 -1.21 26.19
C GLY A 32 -2.03 -1.14 25.43
N GLU A 33 -1.03 -1.78 25.99
CA GLU A 33 0.31 -1.90 25.46
C GLU A 33 0.58 -3.35 25.09
N LEU A 34 0.97 -3.61 23.84
CA LEU A 34 1.45 -4.90 23.40
C LEU A 34 2.98 -4.88 23.46
N ARG A 35 3.57 -5.65 24.38
CA ARG A 35 5.02 -5.85 24.44
C ARG A 35 5.40 -7.12 23.69
N VAL A 36 6.11 -6.95 22.60
CA VAL A 36 6.65 -8.06 21.80
C VAL A 36 8.12 -8.25 22.16
N VAL A 37 8.47 -9.48 22.58
CA VAL A 37 9.87 -9.86 22.81
C VAL A 37 10.27 -10.84 21.71
N ASP A 38 11.23 -10.45 20.89
CA ASP A 38 11.81 -11.32 19.88
C ASP A 38 13.21 -11.77 20.32
N LYS A 39 13.50 -13.06 20.16
CA LYS A 39 14.82 -13.64 20.49
C LYS A 39 15.92 -13.19 19.54
N SER A 40 15.56 -12.75 18.35
CA SER A 40 16.53 -12.37 17.34
C SER A 40 16.53 -10.86 17.16
N PRO A 41 17.62 -10.15 17.51
CA PRO A 41 17.75 -8.72 17.22
C PRO A 41 17.79 -8.42 15.71
N LEU A 42 17.82 -9.46 14.88
CA LEU A 42 17.82 -9.37 13.42
C LEU A 42 16.45 -9.68 12.80
N ASN A 43 15.43 -9.97 13.62
CA ASN A 43 14.13 -10.44 13.15
C ASN A 43 13.11 -9.31 13.06
N TRP A 44 13.53 -8.18 12.54
CA TRP A 44 12.60 -7.09 12.25
C TRP A 44 11.58 -7.40 11.14
N ALA A 45 11.74 -8.50 10.42
CA ALA A 45 10.71 -8.97 9.51
C ALA A 45 9.35 -9.10 10.22
N SER A 46 9.32 -9.67 11.45
CA SER A 46 8.09 -9.77 12.23
C SER A 46 7.49 -8.41 12.61
N ILE A 47 8.31 -7.37 12.77
CA ILE A 47 7.88 -6.01 13.07
C ILE A 47 7.46 -5.31 11.77
N THR A 48 8.28 -5.36 10.74
CA THR A 48 8.05 -4.63 9.50
C THR A 48 6.80 -5.14 8.75
N TYR A 49 6.52 -6.46 8.80
CA TYR A 49 5.30 -7.03 8.23
C TYR A 49 4.01 -6.58 8.93
N ASN A 50 4.09 -6.04 10.14
CA ASN A 50 2.95 -5.46 10.85
C ASN A 50 2.80 -3.95 10.66
N VAL A 51 3.81 -3.27 10.11
CA VAL A 51 3.84 -1.81 9.91
C VAL A 51 3.72 -1.43 8.45
N PHE A 52 4.41 -2.17 7.57
CA PHE A 52 4.42 -1.92 6.14
C PHE A 52 3.58 -2.94 5.39
N GLU A 53 2.95 -2.49 4.33
CA GLU A 53 2.33 -3.37 3.36
C GLU A 53 3.26 -3.63 2.18
N HIS A 54 2.92 -4.65 1.39
CA HIS A 54 3.65 -5.11 0.22
C HIS A 54 2.72 -5.08 -1.01
N LEU A 55 3.29 -5.11 -2.20
CA LEU A 55 2.49 -5.25 -3.42
C LEU A 55 1.76 -6.60 -3.44
N ILE A 56 2.46 -7.65 -3.06
CA ILE A 56 2.03 -9.04 -3.09
C ILE A 56 2.44 -9.68 -1.76
N THR A 57 1.69 -10.65 -1.28
CA THR A 57 2.04 -11.39 -0.06
C THR A 57 1.80 -12.89 -0.25
N LEU A 58 2.14 -13.67 0.75
CA LEU A 58 1.79 -15.08 0.82
C LEU A 58 0.58 -15.28 1.74
N ASP A 59 -0.35 -16.13 1.35
CA ASP A 59 -1.42 -16.57 2.23
C ASP A 59 -0.93 -17.68 3.20
N LYS A 60 -1.85 -18.18 4.04
CA LYS A 60 -1.56 -19.25 5.00
C LYS A 60 -1.13 -20.57 4.35
N ASP A 61 -1.41 -20.76 3.08
CA ASP A 61 -1.07 -21.96 2.30
C ASP A 61 0.19 -21.74 1.43
N GLY A 62 0.85 -20.58 1.60
CA GLY A 62 2.08 -20.23 0.86
C GLY A 62 1.82 -19.78 -0.60
N LYS A 63 0.59 -19.45 -0.95
CA LYS A 63 0.24 -18.94 -2.28
C LYS A 63 0.42 -17.44 -2.35
N LEU A 64 0.91 -16.96 -3.49
CA LEU A 64 1.00 -15.54 -3.78
C LEU A 64 -0.40 -14.94 -3.95
N VAL A 65 -0.69 -13.91 -3.16
CA VAL A 65 -1.97 -13.20 -3.18
C VAL A 65 -1.76 -11.69 -3.27
N PRO A 66 -2.65 -10.95 -3.94
CA PRO A 66 -2.60 -9.51 -4.04
C PRO A 66 -2.74 -8.80 -2.68
N ARG A 67 -2.06 -7.65 -2.52
CA ARG A 67 -2.19 -6.72 -1.39
C ARG A 67 -2.37 -5.29 -1.89
N LEU A 68 -1.30 -4.48 -1.97
CA LEU A 68 -1.32 -3.17 -2.61
C LEU A 68 -1.42 -3.28 -4.14
N ALA A 69 -0.97 -4.39 -4.72
CA ALA A 69 -1.39 -4.78 -6.06
C ALA A 69 -2.79 -5.41 -6.03
N THR A 70 -3.56 -5.27 -7.11
CA THR A 70 -4.82 -5.97 -7.34
C THR A 70 -4.64 -7.18 -8.26
N GLY A 71 -3.54 -7.20 -9.02
CA GLY A 71 -3.17 -8.30 -9.91
C GLY A 71 -1.85 -8.05 -10.59
N TRP A 72 -1.36 -9.06 -11.27
CA TRP A 72 -0.16 -8.98 -12.09
C TRP A 72 -0.23 -9.95 -13.25
N GLN A 73 0.50 -9.64 -14.33
CA GLN A 73 0.62 -10.51 -15.50
C GLN A 73 2.00 -10.36 -16.15
N TRP A 74 2.51 -11.45 -16.67
CA TRP A 74 3.67 -11.42 -17.54
C TRP A 74 3.24 -11.03 -18.96
N LEU A 75 3.79 -9.95 -19.49
CA LEU A 75 3.57 -9.53 -20.88
C LEU A 75 4.47 -10.31 -21.84
N ASP A 76 5.66 -10.64 -21.36
CA ASP A 76 6.65 -11.50 -22.00
C ASP A 76 7.52 -12.14 -20.91
N ASP A 77 8.59 -12.84 -21.28
CA ASP A 77 9.48 -13.55 -20.35
C ASP A 77 10.33 -12.64 -19.43
N ARG A 78 10.30 -11.32 -19.65
CA ARG A 78 11.08 -10.30 -18.94
C ARG A 78 10.31 -9.10 -18.48
N THR A 79 9.02 -9.01 -18.81
CA THR A 79 8.18 -7.85 -18.47
C THR A 79 6.99 -8.30 -17.63
N LEU A 80 7.02 -7.91 -16.36
CA LEU A 80 5.92 -8.14 -15.40
C LEU A 80 5.14 -6.86 -15.20
N GLU A 81 3.89 -6.83 -15.62
CA GLU A 81 2.96 -5.74 -15.36
C GLU A 81 2.21 -5.98 -14.06
N VAL A 82 2.07 -4.94 -13.24
CA VAL A 82 1.39 -4.99 -11.95
C VAL A 82 0.37 -3.87 -11.89
N THR A 83 -0.89 -4.21 -11.61
CA THR A 83 -1.99 -3.27 -11.39
C THR A 83 -2.10 -2.96 -9.90
N LEU A 84 -2.16 -1.69 -9.55
CA LEU A 84 -2.16 -1.20 -8.18
C LEU A 84 -3.59 -0.97 -7.66
N ARG A 85 -3.75 -1.00 -6.34
CA ARG A 85 -5.01 -0.75 -5.66
C ARG A 85 -5.29 0.75 -5.61
N HIS A 86 -6.52 1.14 -6.01
CA HIS A 86 -7.01 2.51 -5.90
C HIS A 86 -7.45 2.84 -4.48
N GLY A 87 -7.41 4.13 -4.13
CA GLY A 87 -7.98 4.67 -2.90
C GLY A 87 -7.25 4.29 -1.61
N VAL A 88 -6.03 3.78 -1.71
CA VAL A 88 -5.17 3.52 -0.54
C VAL A 88 -4.54 4.84 -0.10
N ILE A 89 -4.60 5.10 1.21
CA ILE A 89 -4.07 6.31 1.83
C ILE A 89 -3.15 5.88 2.98
N PHE A 90 -1.96 6.43 3.03
CA PHE A 90 -1.03 6.25 4.15
C PHE A 90 -1.51 6.97 5.42
N HIS A 91 -0.99 6.58 6.58
CA HIS A 91 -1.37 7.17 7.87
C HIS A 91 -1.15 8.70 7.95
N ASN A 92 -0.27 9.26 7.15
CA ASN A 92 -0.03 10.70 7.04
C ASN A 92 -0.92 11.41 6.01
N GLY A 93 -1.86 10.70 5.37
CA GLY A 93 -2.77 11.23 4.35
C GLY A 93 -2.22 11.20 2.92
N GLU A 94 -0.99 10.76 2.69
CA GLU A 94 -0.42 10.62 1.36
C GLU A 94 -1.12 9.50 0.57
N VAL A 95 -1.40 9.74 -0.70
CA VAL A 95 -2.05 8.76 -1.58
C VAL A 95 -1.02 7.77 -2.11
N PHE A 96 -1.37 6.48 -2.11
CA PHE A 96 -0.59 5.43 -2.73
C PHE A 96 -0.85 5.40 -4.24
N ASP A 97 0.22 5.43 -5.02
CA ASP A 97 0.20 5.40 -6.49
C ASP A 97 1.48 4.77 -7.06
N ALA A 98 1.61 4.77 -8.37
CA ALA A 98 2.78 4.24 -9.08
C ALA A 98 4.09 5.00 -8.78
N GLU A 99 4.00 6.30 -8.46
CA GLU A 99 5.16 7.10 -8.08
C GLU A 99 5.72 6.64 -6.72
N ILE A 100 4.84 6.28 -5.79
CA ILE A 100 5.26 5.69 -4.50
C ILE A 100 5.94 4.34 -4.72
N VAL A 101 5.40 3.49 -5.60
CA VAL A 101 6.03 2.20 -5.91
C VAL A 101 7.41 2.42 -6.54
N LYS A 102 7.53 3.36 -7.47
CA LYS A 102 8.79 3.72 -8.11
C LYS A 102 9.82 4.22 -7.10
N LEU A 103 9.41 5.10 -6.19
CA LEU A 103 10.22 5.61 -5.11
C LEU A 103 10.80 4.48 -4.26
N ASN A 104 9.95 3.54 -3.83
CA ASN A 104 10.38 2.40 -3.03
C ASN A 104 11.31 1.47 -3.80
N TRP A 105 11.04 1.25 -5.09
CA TRP A 105 11.91 0.49 -5.97
C TRP A 105 13.31 1.11 -6.07
N ASP A 106 13.38 2.42 -6.34
CA ASP A 106 14.64 3.12 -6.52
C ASP A 106 15.46 3.14 -5.24
N GLU A 107 14.81 3.37 -4.07
CA GLU A 107 15.48 3.36 -2.78
C GLU A 107 16.03 1.98 -2.42
N GLN A 108 15.26 0.94 -2.60
CA GLN A 108 15.73 -0.42 -2.30
C GLN A 108 16.88 -0.85 -3.19
N ARG A 109 16.94 -0.36 -4.43
CA ARG A 109 18.06 -0.60 -5.33
C ARG A 109 19.29 0.24 -5.00
N ARG A 110 19.10 1.45 -4.49
CA ARG A 110 20.21 2.31 -4.04
C ARG A 110 20.93 1.71 -2.84
N LEU A 111 20.20 1.03 -1.96
CA LEU A 111 20.75 0.36 -0.78
C LEU A 111 21.31 -1.04 -1.12
N GLU A 112 22.24 -1.11 -2.05
CA GLU A 112 22.83 -2.38 -2.52
C GLU A 112 23.55 -3.21 -1.45
N GLN A 113 23.79 -2.67 -0.26
CA GLN A 113 24.46 -3.33 0.87
C GLN A 113 24.12 -2.62 2.19
N PRO A 114 24.05 -3.26 3.34
CA PRO A 114 24.27 -4.70 3.66
C PRO A 114 23.02 -5.36 4.28
N PHE A 115 21.81 -4.94 3.91
CA PHE A 115 20.61 -5.50 4.53
C PHE A 115 20.32 -6.90 4.00
N ARG A 116 20.06 -7.85 4.89
CA ARG A 116 19.68 -9.22 4.51
C ARG A 116 18.47 -9.28 3.60
N SER A 117 17.53 -8.33 3.72
CA SER A 117 16.42 -8.17 2.79
C SER A 117 16.87 -7.80 1.38
N GLY A 118 17.91 -6.99 1.21
CA GLY A 118 18.47 -6.65 -0.09
C GLY A 118 18.94 -7.90 -0.87
N ASN A 119 19.45 -8.92 -0.18
CA ASN A 119 19.85 -10.17 -0.80
C ASN A 119 18.67 -10.98 -1.36
N PHE A 120 17.47 -10.88 -0.75
CA PHE A 120 16.27 -11.58 -1.23
C PHE A 120 15.63 -10.85 -2.40
N MET A 121 15.75 -9.53 -2.45
CA MET A 121 15.29 -8.69 -3.57
C MET A 121 16.36 -8.47 -4.63
N ASN A 122 17.37 -9.32 -4.67
CA ASN A 122 18.51 -9.19 -5.58
C ASN A 122 18.07 -9.35 -7.04
N PHE A 123 17.45 -8.29 -7.57
CA PHE A 123 17.19 -8.16 -8.99
C PHE A 123 18.52 -7.87 -9.70
N LYS A 124 18.72 -8.50 -10.84
CA LYS A 124 19.94 -8.31 -11.60
C LYS A 124 20.16 -6.85 -12.01
N PRO A 125 21.42 -6.42 -12.14
CA PRO A 125 21.73 -5.12 -12.71
C PRO A 125 21.02 -4.92 -14.06
N GLY A 126 20.43 -3.74 -14.26
CA GLY A 126 19.61 -3.45 -15.46
C GLY A 126 18.11 -3.72 -15.29
N ALA A 127 17.67 -4.38 -14.21
CA ALA A 127 16.25 -4.40 -13.89
C ALA A 127 15.75 -2.98 -13.59
N ARG A 128 14.57 -2.61 -14.11
CA ARG A 128 13.99 -1.28 -13.95
C ARG A 128 12.49 -1.35 -13.76
N LEU A 129 11.93 -0.30 -13.18
CA LEU A 129 10.49 -0.10 -13.05
C LEU A 129 10.08 1.07 -13.93
N GLU A 130 9.05 0.85 -14.74
CA GLU A 130 8.43 1.84 -15.61
C GLU A 130 7.01 2.14 -15.11
N ILE A 131 6.65 3.41 -15.00
CA ILE A 131 5.29 3.86 -14.70
C ILE A 131 4.53 3.94 -16.02
N ILE A 132 3.41 3.24 -16.12
CA ILE A 132 2.55 3.24 -17.30
C ILE A 132 1.43 4.25 -17.12
N ASP A 133 0.82 4.24 -15.93
CA ASP A 133 -0.19 5.19 -15.49
C ASP A 133 -0.16 5.27 -13.94
N PRO A 134 -0.98 6.11 -13.28
CA PRO A 134 -0.95 6.25 -11.82
C PRO A 134 -1.17 4.95 -11.03
N TYR A 135 -1.72 3.91 -11.66
CA TYR A 135 -2.05 2.64 -11.01
C TYR A 135 -1.55 1.40 -11.76
N THR A 136 -0.62 1.60 -12.71
CA THR A 136 0.00 0.49 -13.46
C THR A 136 1.49 0.71 -13.57
N VAL A 137 2.26 -0.28 -13.14
CA VAL A 137 3.72 -0.29 -13.26
C VAL A 137 4.20 -1.55 -13.99
N ARG A 138 5.35 -1.45 -14.64
CA ARG A 138 6.04 -2.57 -15.27
C ARG A 138 7.42 -2.75 -14.68
N PHE A 139 7.70 -3.96 -14.23
CA PHE A 139 9.05 -4.39 -13.88
C PHE A 139 9.65 -5.03 -15.12
N VAL A 140 10.74 -4.46 -15.61
CA VAL A 140 11.45 -4.95 -16.81
C VAL A 140 12.80 -5.51 -16.38
N PHE A 141 13.06 -6.76 -16.73
CA PHE A 141 14.24 -7.49 -16.33
C PHE A 141 15.21 -7.66 -17.53
N PRO A 142 16.53 -7.65 -17.30
CA PRO A 142 17.50 -7.87 -18.39
C PRO A 142 17.46 -9.29 -18.93
N GLU A 143 16.98 -10.25 -18.14
CA GLU A 143 16.80 -11.66 -18.48
C GLU A 143 15.59 -12.23 -17.74
N PRO A 144 15.06 -13.39 -18.13
CA PRO A 144 13.94 -14.02 -17.43
C PRO A 144 14.24 -14.25 -15.95
N ASP A 145 13.31 -13.84 -15.08
CA ASP A 145 13.39 -14.01 -13.63
C ASP A 145 12.13 -14.68 -13.08
N GLY A 146 12.12 -16.00 -13.04
CA GLY A 146 10.99 -16.78 -12.54
C GLY A 146 10.66 -16.53 -11.05
N GLY A 147 11.58 -15.95 -10.30
CA GLY A 147 11.40 -15.58 -8.89
C GLY A 147 10.89 -14.15 -8.68
N ALA A 148 10.75 -13.34 -9.73
CA ALA A 148 10.47 -11.91 -9.61
C ALA A 148 9.23 -11.60 -8.78
N VAL A 149 8.11 -12.30 -9.02
CA VAL A 149 6.85 -12.08 -8.26
C VAL A 149 7.05 -12.41 -6.77
N ALA A 150 7.76 -13.48 -6.44
CA ALA A 150 8.07 -13.83 -5.06
C ALA A 150 8.95 -12.78 -4.38
N LYS A 151 9.89 -12.16 -5.09
CA LYS A 151 10.72 -11.07 -4.56
C LYS A 151 9.90 -9.84 -4.17
N LEU A 152 8.76 -9.58 -4.84
CA LEU A 152 7.88 -8.47 -4.50
C LEU A 152 7.12 -8.67 -3.16
N THR A 153 7.13 -9.88 -2.60
CA THR A 153 6.53 -10.16 -1.28
C THR A 153 7.33 -9.60 -0.11
N ILE A 154 8.56 -9.18 -0.34
CA ILE A 154 9.44 -8.58 0.67
C ILE A 154 9.72 -7.10 0.37
N MET A 155 9.15 -6.55 -0.68
CA MET A 155 9.24 -5.14 -1.01
C MET A 155 8.28 -4.33 -0.13
N HIS A 156 8.79 -3.81 0.99
CA HIS A 156 8.06 -2.93 1.88
C HIS A 156 7.76 -1.60 1.19
N ILE A 157 6.53 -1.10 1.36
CA ILE A 157 6.10 0.15 0.75
C ILE A 157 5.97 1.23 1.82
N GLY A 158 6.91 2.16 1.84
CA GLY A 158 6.91 3.37 2.64
C GLY A 158 6.48 4.59 1.82
N ASN A 159 6.03 5.65 2.51
CA ASN A 159 5.66 6.91 1.88
C ASN A 159 6.87 7.88 1.75
N ARG A 160 6.68 9.01 1.07
CA ARG A 160 7.75 10.01 0.86
C ARG A 160 8.23 10.63 2.16
N GLN A 161 7.30 10.93 3.09
CA GLN A 161 7.64 11.52 4.37
C GLN A 161 8.55 10.58 5.18
N PHE A 162 8.21 9.28 5.22
CA PHE A 162 9.02 8.27 5.89
C PHE A 162 10.47 8.29 5.40
N TYR A 163 10.69 8.22 4.10
CA TYR A 163 12.04 8.26 3.54
C TYR A 163 12.74 9.60 3.79
N GLY A 164 12.02 10.71 3.66
CA GLY A 164 12.56 12.06 3.92
C GLY A 164 13.05 12.23 5.36
N GLU A 165 12.30 11.72 6.34
CA GLU A 165 12.66 11.77 7.76
C GLU A 165 13.78 10.80 8.12
N MET A 166 13.76 9.59 7.55
CA MET A 166 14.75 8.55 7.80
C MET A 166 16.06 8.74 7.01
N GLY A 167 16.14 9.75 6.14
CA GLY A 167 17.36 10.08 5.39
C GLY A 167 17.71 9.03 4.33
N TRP A 168 16.72 8.41 3.74
CA TRP A 168 16.90 7.50 2.60
C TRP A 168 17.92 6.37 2.87
N GLY A 169 17.90 5.83 4.06
CA GLY A 169 18.84 4.82 4.52
C GLY A 169 20.23 5.34 4.91
N GLU A 170 20.44 6.63 4.95
CA GLU A 170 21.68 7.25 5.46
C GLU A 170 21.75 7.19 7.00
N LYS A 171 20.61 7.12 7.64
CA LYS A 171 20.52 6.98 9.10
C LYS A 171 20.32 5.49 9.44
N SER A 172 21.08 5.01 10.39
CA SER A 172 20.84 3.70 10.99
C SER A 172 19.51 3.73 11.75
N TRP A 173 18.72 2.72 11.55
CA TRP A 173 17.50 2.44 12.28
C TRP A 173 17.81 2.04 13.72
#